data_80f46a3200e7fdf333a1bf179822e5dc
#
_entry.id   80f46a3200e7fdf333a1bf179822e5dc
#
_cell.length_a   1.000
_cell.length_b   1.000
_cell.length_c   1.000
_cell.angle_alpha   90.00
_cell.angle_beta   90.00
_cell.angle_gamma   90.00
#
_symmetry.space_group_name_H-M   'P 1'
#
loop_
_entity.id
_entity.type
_entity.pdbx_description
1 polymer ?
#
loop_
_entity_poly.entity_id
_entity_poly.type
_entity_poly.pdbx_seq_one_letter_code
_entity_poly.pdbx_strand_id
1 'polypeptide(L)'
;MVRKIAKKVMFQGTSSHVGKSILTTAFCRILKQDGYHVAPFKAQNMALNSYVTHSGGEIGRSTVAQAEAAGENPIVQMNPVLLKPTGNSCSQVILLGKSVGNYSAS
;
A
#
# COMPACT_ATOMS: atom_id res chain seq x y z
N MET A 1 19.34 15.74 19.52
CA MET A 1 18.89 15.19 18.24
C MET A 1 17.55 15.79 17.89
N VAL A 2 17.43 16.40 16.73
CA VAL A 2 16.16 16.96 16.27
C VAL A 2 15.38 15.86 15.58
N ARG A 3 14.18 15.57 16.08
CA ARG A 3 13.28 14.59 15.45
C ARG A 3 12.55 15.27 14.30
N LYS A 4 12.77 14.79 13.09
CA LYS A 4 12.02 15.28 11.93
C LYS A 4 10.67 14.55 11.85
N ILE A 5 9.61 15.33 11.69
CA ILE A 5 8.27 14.80 11.49
C ILE A 5 7.97 14.86 10.00
N ALA A 6 7.60 13.72 9.42
CA ALA A 6 7.25 13.65 8.01
C ALA A 6 5.95 14.41 7.75
N LYS A 7 5.91 15.15 6.65
CA LYS A 7 4.67 15.75 6.17
C LYS A 7 3.82 14.68 5.52
N LYS A 8 2.50 14.84 5.59
CA LYS A 8 1.56 13.84 5.09
C LYS A 8 0.61 14.50 4.10
N VAL A 9 0.32 13.76 3.02
CA VAL A 9 -0.70 14.12 2.04
C VAL A 9 -1.61 12.93 1.87
N MET A 10 -2.92 13.15 1.96
CA MET A 10 -3.90 12.08 1.83
C MET A 10 -4.72 12.31 0.57
N PHE A 11 -4.87 11.24 -0.24
CA PHE A 11 -5.75 11.23 -1.40
C PHE A 11 -7.02 10.48 -1.05
N GLN A 12 -8.16 11.13 -1.26
CA GLN A 12 -9.47 10.52 -1.01
C GLN A 12 -10.28 10.59 -2.28
N GLY A 13 -10.93 9.48 -2.61
CA GLY A 13 -11.85 9.41 -3.73
C GLY A 13 -13.29 9.36 -3.25
N THR A 14 -14.21 9.81 -4.08
CA THR A 14 -15.65 9.78 -3.78
C THR A 14 -16.26 8.39 -3.97
N SER A 15 -15.53 7.50 -4.67
CA SER A 15 -15.93 6.11 -4.86
C SER A 15 -14.71 5.25 -5.19
N SER A 16 -14.93 3.95 -5.29
CA SER A 16 -13.93 3.00 -5.76
C SER A 16 -13.53 3.25 -7.18
N HIS A 17 -12.67 3.19 -7.86
CA HIS A 17 -12.41 3.32 -9.30
C HIS A 17 -12.44 4.76 -9.83
N VAL A 18 -12.06 5.73 -9.00
CA VAL A 18 -11.97 7.12 -9.47
C VAL A 18 -10.53 7.52 -9.84
N GLY A 19 -9.63 6.54 -10.03
CA GLY A 19 -8.25 6.83 -10.44
C GLY A 19 -7.35 7.30 -9.32
N LYS A 20 -7.75 7.13 -8.08
CA LYS A 20 -6.99 7.57 -6.91
C LYS A 20 -5.59 6.95 -6.86
N SER A 21 -5.47 5.65 -7.15
CA SER A 21 -4.17 4.96 -7.11
C SER A 21 -3.22 5.48 -8.19
N ILE A 22 -3.75 5.74 -9.39
CA ILE A 22 -2.94 6.27 -10.49
C ILE A 22 -2.44 7.67 -10.14
N LEU A 23 -3.33 8.51 -9.60
CA LEU A 23 -2.98 9.87 -9.21
C LEU A 23 -1.93 9.87 -8.10
N THR A 24 -2.08 8.99 -7.12
CA THR A 24 -1.12 8.85 -6.02
C THR A 24 0.24 8.42 -6.56
N THR A 25 0.27 7.47 -7.49
CA THR A 25 1.51 7.01 -8.11
C THR A 25 2.21 8.15 -8.84
N ALA A 26 1.46 8.92 -9.63
CA ALA A 26 2.01 10.07 -10.36
C ALA A 26 2.56 11.12 -9.38
N PHE A 27 1.85 11.37 -8.29
CA PHE A 27 2.28 12.34 -7.28
C PHE A 27 3.58 11.90 -6.60
N CYS A 28 3.70 10.60 -6.28
CA CYS A 28 4.93 10.04 -5.75
C CYS A 28 6.12 10.30 -6.69
N ARG A 29 5.90 10.11 -8.00
CA ARG A 29 6.96 10.32 -8.98
C ARG A 29 7.34 11.79 -9.09
N ILE A 30 6.36 12.68 -9.12
CA ILE A 30 6.60 14.12 -9.21
C ILE A 30 7.42 14.60 -8.01
N LEU A 31 7.02 14.21 -6.81
CA LEU A 31 7.73 14.60 -5.59
C LEU A 31 9.14 14.04 -5.57
N LYS A 32 9.33 12.81 -6.05
CA LYS A 32 10.66 12.21 -6.15
C LYS A 32 11.54 13.00 -7.10
N GLN A 33 11.01 13.39 -8.26
CA GLN A 33 11.75 14.18 -9.24
C GLN A 33 12.10 15.58 -8.70
N ASP A 34 11.25 16.12 -7.85
CA ASP A 34 11.49 17.41 -7.19
C ASP A 34 12.46 17.32 -6.01
N GLY A 35 13.01 16.14 -5.75
CA GLY A 35 14.03 15.98 -4.72
C GLY A 35 13.50 15.62 -3.33
N TYR A 36 12.20 15.37 -3.18
CA TYR A 36 11.64 14.97 -1.89
C TYR A 36 11.84 13.47 -1.63
N HIS A 37 12.00 13.12 -0.38
CA HIS A 37 12.00 11.74 0.06
C HIS A 37 10.57 11.34 0.38
N VAL A 38 9.99 10.46 -0.44
CA VAL A 38 8.56 10.14 -0.43
C VAL A 38 8.37 8.66 -0.20
N ALA A 39 7.33 8.30 0.54
CA ALA A 39 6.92 6.91 0.68
C ALA A 39 5.39 6.84 0.66
N PRO A 40 4.81 5.84 -0.02
CA PRO A 40 3.37 5.62 0.00
C PRO A 40 2.94 4.91 1.28
N PHE A 41 1.68 5.08 1.62
CA PHE A 41 1.07 4.34 2.72
C PHE A 41 -0.40 4.11 2.45
N LYS A 42 -0.83 2.87 2.58
CA LYS A 42 -2.24 2.48 2.51
C LYS A 42 -2.51 1.48 3.62
N ALA A 43 -3.25 1.88 4.63
CA ALA A 43 -3.45 1.07 5.83
C ALA A 43 -4.05 -0.30 5.51
N GLN A 44 -5.08 -0.33 4.68
CA GLN A 44 -5.76 -1.55 4.31
C GLN A 44 -5.95 -1.59 2.80
N ASN A 45 -5.60 -2.70 2.18
CA ASN A 45 -5.78 -2.93 0.76
C ASN A 45 -6.51 -4.24 0.54
N MET A 46 -7.27 -4.32 -0.53
CA MET A 46 -7.94 -5.55 -0.94
C MET A 46 -7.44 -5.90 -2.34
N ALA A 47 -6.87 -7.09 -2.51
CA ALA A 47 -6.31 -7.48 -3.79
C ALA A 47 -6.31 -8.99 -3.94
N LEU A 48 -6.58 -9.46 -5.16
CA LEU A 48 -6.47 -10.89 -5.49
C LEU A 48 -5.02 -11.31 -5.63
N ASN A 49 -4.18 -10.42 -6.14
CA ASN A 49 -2.76 -10.67 -6.35
C ASN A 49 -1.93 -9.78 -5.46
N SER A 50 -0.89 -10.33 -4.87
CA SER A 50 0.02 -9.60 -4.03
C SER A 50 1.43 -9.62 -4.61
N TYR A 51 2.28 -8.80 -4.03
CA TYR A 51 3.70 -8.74 -4.33
C TYR A 51 4.47 -9.14 -3.09
N VAL A 52 5.54 -9.93 -3.27
CA VAL A 52 6.40 -10.36 -2.17
C VAL A 52 7.58 -9.40 -2.08
N THR A 53 7.73 -8.75 -0.92
CA THR A 53 8.82 -7.81 -0.68
C THR A 53 10.15 -8.54 -0.50
N HIS A 54 11.26 -7.80 -0.47
CA HIS A 54 12.58 -8.38 -0.25
C HIS A 54 12.66 -9.19 1.05
N SER A 55 11.96 -8.77 2.09
CA SER A 55 11.95 -9.49 3.36
C SER A 55 10.95 -10.64 3.40
N GLY A 56 10.24 -10.90 2.32
CA GLY A 56 9.34 -12.04 2.19
C GLY A 56 7.89 -11.76 2.54
N GLY A 57 7.54 -10.55 2.94
CA GLY A 57 6.16 -10.20 3.27
C GLY A 57 5.36 -9.78 2.05
N GLU A 58 4.03 -9.95 2.11
CA GLU A 58 3.14 -9.63 1.01
C GLU A 58 2.48 -8.27 1.20
N ILE A 59 2.41 -7.50 0.12
CA ILE A 59 1.66 -6.23 0.08
C ILE A 59 0.90 -6.13 -1.24
N GLY A 60 -0.02 -5.18 -1.33
CA GLY A 60 -0.78 -4.94 -2.55
C GLY A 60 0.07 -4.34 -3.66
N ARG A 61 -0.23 -4.70 -4.90
CA ARG A 61 0.57 -4.26 -6.05
C ARG A 61 0.48 -2.76 -6.31
N SER A 62 -0.63 -2.12 -5.99
CA SER A 62 -0.75 -0.67 -6.16
C SER A 62 0.24 0.07 -5.26
N THR A 63 0.45 -0.43 -4.05
CA THR A 63 1.43 0.15 -3.12
C THR A 63 2.85 -0.05 -3.65
N VAL A 64 3.13 -1.19 -4.27
CA VAL A 64 4.42 -1.45 -4.92
C VAL A 64 4.70 -0.42 -6.01
N ALA A 65 3.73 -0.19 -6.91
CA ALA A 65 3.88 0.79 -7.98
C ALA A 65 4.16 2.19 -7.43
N GLN A 66 3.49 2.56 -6.36
CA GLN A 66 3.70 3.85 -5.70
C GLN A 66 5.08 3.94 -5.06
N ALA A 67 5.54 2.88 -4.41
CA ALA A 67 6.88 2.84 -3.82
C ALA A 67 7.96 2.95 -4.90
N GLU A 68 7.80 2.22 -6.00
CA GLU A 68 8.74 2.30 -7.12
C GLU A 68 8.78 3.69 -7.73
N ALA A 69 7.61 4.32 -7.91
CA ALA A 69 7.52 5.70 -8.40
C ALA A 69 8.24 6.67 -7.46
N ALA A 70 8.18 6.42 -6.17
CA ALA A 70 8.87 7.21 -5.16
C ALA A 70 10.37 6.89 -5.05
N GLY A 71 10.85 5.88 -5.77
CA GLY A 71 12.25 5.45 -5.70
C GLY A 71 12.59 4.68 -4.42
N GLU A 72 11.59 4.08 -3.79
CA GLU A 72 11.75 3.35 -2.54
C GLU A 72 11.52 1.86 -2.73
N ASN A 73 12.22 1.04 -1.93
CA ASN A 73 11.93 -0.39 -1.88
C ASN A 73 10.60 -0.61 -1.16
N PRO A 74 9.69 -1.41 -1.74
CA PRO A 74 8.44 -1.73 -1.04
C PRO A 74 8.71 -2.48 0.27
N ILE A 75 8.06 -2.04 1.34
CA ILE A 75 8.14 -2.70 2.65
C ILE A 75 6.73 -2.91 3.20
N VAL A 76 6.58 -3.88 4.10
CA VAL A 76 5.26 -4.27 4.60
C VAL A 76 4.57 -3.16 5.39
N GLN A 77 5.32 -2.27 5.99
CA GLN A 77 4.75 -1.13 6.72
C GLN A 77 4.01 -0.14 5.83
N MET A 78 4.27 -0.16 4.52
CA MET A 78 3.55 0.67 3.57
C MET A 78 2.12 0.20 3.32
N ASN A 79 1.84 -1.09 3.58
CA ASN A 79 0.52 -1.68 3.46
C ASN A 79 0.36 -2.76 4.53
N PRO A 80 0.12 -2.36 5.79
CA PRO A 80 0.13 -3.32 6.90
C PRO A 80 -1.01 -4.33 6.88
N VAL A 81 -2.17 -4.00 6.29
CA VAL A 81 -3.29 -4.93 6.20
C VAL A 81 -3.65 -5.19 4.75
N LEU A 82 -3.50 -6.44 4.33
CA LEU A 82 -3.90 -6.87 2.99
C LEU A 82 -4.98 -7.94 3.11
N LEU A 83 -6.09 -7.74 2.43
CA LEU A 83 -7.18 -8.70 2.38
C LEU A 83 -7.20 -9.36 1.01
N LYS A 84 -7.12 -10.69 0.98
CA LYS A 84 -7.26 -11.46 -0.25
C LYS A 84 -8.59 -12.20 -0.22
N PRO A 85 -9.58 -11.80 -1.03
CA PRO A 85 -10.86 -12.52 -1.07
C PRO A 85 -10.66 -13.99 -1.47
N THR A 86 -11.28 -14.89 -0.72
CA THR A 86 -11.18 -16.33 -0.96
C THR A 86 -12.53 -16.97 -1.35
N GLY A 87 -13.56 -16.14 -1.55
CA GLY A 87 -14.91 -16.58 -1.85
C GLY A 87 -15.78 -16.66 -0.61
N ASN A 88 -17.10 -16.85 -0.80
CA ASN A 88 -18.07 -17.00 0.29
C ASN A 88 -17.99 -15.93 1.37
N SER A 89 -17.75 -14.67 0.99
CA SER A 89 -17.63 -13.54 1.89
C SER A 89 -16.48 -13.67 2.90
N CYS A 90 -15.47 -14.48 2.57
CA CYS A 90 -14.29 -14.66 3.40
C CYS A 90 -13.08 -14.02 2.72
N SER A 91 -12.12 -13.63 3.54
CA SER A 91 -10.84 -13.11 3.05
C SER A 91 -9.70 -13.71 3.86
N GLN A 92 -8.61 -14.01 3.18
CA GLN A 92 -7.35 -14.27 3.84
C GLN A 92 -6.79 -12.92 4.31
N VAL A 93 -6.52 -12.80 5.60
CA VAL A 93 -5.98 -11.57 6.17
C VAL A 93 -4.46 -11.71 6.27
N ILE A 94 -3.76 -10.74 5.69
CA ILE A 94 -2.30 -10.67 5.75
C ILE A 94 -1.95 -9.43 6.56
N LEU A 95 -1.30 -9.65 7.70
CA LEU A 95 -0.92 -8.59 8.62
C LEU A 95 0.59 -8.44 8.61
N LEU A 96 1.05 -7.24 8.27
CA LEU A 96 2.47 -6.93 8.15
C LEU A 96 3.21 -7.99 7.33
N GLY A 97 2.59 -8.38 6.22
CA GLY A 97 3.18 -9.29 5.25
C GLY A 97 2.96 -10.77 5.49
N LYS A 98 2.35 -11.17 6.61
CA LYS A 98 2.17 -12.58 6.98
C LYS A 98 0.70 -12.93 7.12
N SER A 99 0.30 -14.09 6.58
CA SER A 99 -1.06 -14.56 6.71
C SER A 99 -1.37 -14.90 8.17
N VAL A 100 -2.49 -14.38 8.67
CA VAL A 100 -2.96 -14.66 10.02
C VAL A 100 -4.27 -15.45 10.02
N GLY A 101 -4.78 -15.83 8.85
CA GLY A 101 -5.93 -16.71 8.72
C GLY A 101 -7.00 -16.16 7.80
N ASN A 102 -8.10 -16.89 7.71
CA ASN A 102 -9.27 -16.50 6.93
C ASN A 102 -10.37 -16.01 7.85
N TYR A 103 -11.01 -14.91 7.48
CA TYR A 103 -12.06 -14.30 8.28
C TYR A 103 -13.26 -13.98 7.42
N SER A 104 -14.44 -14.09 8.00
CA SER A 104 -15.69 -13.73 7.34
C SER A 104 -15.89 -12.23 7.34
N ALA A 105 -16.53 -11.72 6.28
CA ALA A 105 -16.84 -10.31 6.16
C ALA A 105 -18.05 -9.87 7.00
N SER A 106 -18.77 -10.81 7.58
CA SER A 106 -19.97 -10.50 8.38
C SER A 106 -19.64 -9.96 9.76
#